data_418cdd224c6afe46c0d2c23e14ee8472
#
_entry.id   418cdd224c6afe46c0d2c23e14ee8472
#
_cell.length_a   1.000
_cell.length_b   1.000
_cell.length_c   1.000
_cell.angle_alpha   90.00
_cell.angle_beta   90.00
_cell.angle_gamma   90.00
#
_symmetry.space_group_name_H-M   'P 1'
#
loop_
_entity.id
_entity.type
_entity.pdbx_description
1 polymer ?
#
loop_
_entity_poly.entity_id
_entity_poly.type
_entity_poly.pdbx_seq_one_letter_code
_entity_poly.pdbx_strand_id
1 'polypeptide(L)'
;QAIVIEVVGELISKPYIAITLQLLARFGIVVEHQNWQRFTIAAGSRYQSPGSIHVEADASSASYFIALGAITSSTSGQKGIKIQGVGLDSIQGDIRFVEAARAMGAVVTGGPNWLQIERGAWPLKAIDLDCNHIPDAAMTLAVMALYAQGTTTLTNIASWRVKETDRIAAMATELRKLGATVEEGADYIRVTPPAQVTDWKAASIHTYDDHRVAMCFSLAAFNPAGLPVRIEDPKCVAKTFPDYFEALFSVAQVETAHIPVICIDGPTASGKGTVAAAVAQRLGYRFLDSGAMYRITALAALRAGLAIDADHETRIATLAQTLPVRFEGGKVWLGSDDVTEAIRTEEAGMNASRVSALPAVRTALVDLQHSFQRLPGLVADGRDMGTVIFPEAPLKVYLTASAACRAERRYKQLISKGFSASIEDLRVDLEARDARDSSRSVAPLKPAQDALVLDNSDLTIEQ
;
A
#
# COMPACT_ATOMS: atom_id res chain seq x y z
N GLN A 1 19.58 38.73 27.21
CA GLN A 1 18.86 39.73 26.43
C GLN A 1 17.47 39.21 26.11
N ALA A 2 16.47 40.08 25.93
CA ALA A 2 15.17 39.70 25.39
C ALA A 2 15.32 39.38 23.88
N ILE A 3 14.51 38.45 23.39
CA ILE A 3 14.43 38.15 21.96
C ILE A 3 13.14 38.80 21.43
N VAL A 4 13.30 39.63 20.40
CA VAL A 4 12.16 40.26 19.72
C VAL A 4 12.19 39.85 18.26
N ILE A 5 11.04 39.32 17.77
CA ILE A 5 10.84 38.96 16.39
C ILE A 5 9.75 39.86 15.83
N GLU A 6 10.04 40.62 14.78
CA GLU A 6 9.09 41.46 14.06
C GLU A 6 8.76 40.86 12.71
N VAL A 7 7.48 40.77 12.40
CA VAL A 7 7.00 40.22 11.12
C VAL A 7 6.94 41.34 10.10
N VAL A 8 7.63 41.15 8.98
CA VAL A 8 7.56 42.06 7.84
C VAL A 8 6.55 41.51 6.83
N GLY A 9 5.54 42.31 6.53
CA GLY A 9 4.44 41.90 5.66
C GLY A 9 3.32 41.15 6.41
N GLU A 10 2.57 40.34 5.69
CA GLU A 10 1.49 39.55 6.27
C GLU A 10 1.97 38.20 6.76
N LEU A 11 1.66 37.83 8.00
CA LEU A 11 1.96 36.53 8.56
C LEU A 11 0.95 35.50 8.07
N ILE A 12 1.41 34.61 7.21
CA ILE A 12 0.66 33.43 6.77
C ILE A 12 0.93 32.24 7.72
N SER A 13 0.10 31.21 7.66
CA SER A 13 0.28 29.96 8.41
C SER A 13 0.31 30.14 9.94
N LYS A 14 -0.48 31.07 10.48
CA LYS A 14 -0.63 31.30 11.91
C LYS A 14 -0.84 30.04 12.76
N PRO A 15 -1.63 29.02 12.32
CA PRO A 15 -1.81 27.78 13.07
C PRO A 15 -0.51 27.07 13.43
N TYR A 16 0.49 27.03 12.52
CA TYR A 16 1.78 26.40 12.81
C TYR A 16 2.60 27.16 13.84
N ILE A 17 2.54 28.49 13.80
CA ILE A 17 3.18 29.34 14.81
C ILE A 17 2.50 29.11 16.17
N ALA A 18 1.17 29.01 16.20
CA ALA A 18 0.42 28.70 17.43
C ALA A 18 0.89 27.39 18.08
N ILE A 19 1.15 26.33 17.28
CA ILE A 19 1.72 25.07 17.79
C ILE A 19 3.06 25.34 18.48
N THR A 20 3.94 26.12 17.85
CA THR A 20 5.26 26.48 18.43
C THR A 20 5.10 27.25 19.74
N LEU A 21 4.20 28.23 19.80
CA LEU A 21 3.95 29.02 21.01
C LEU A 21 3.42 28.15 22.15
N GLN A 22 2.47 27.26 21.87
CA GLN A 22 1.90 26.33 22.85
C GLN A 22 2.95 25.31 23.34
N LEU A 23 3.79 24.79 22.42
CA LEU A 23 4.87 23.89 22.80
C LEU A 23 5.88 24.59 23.69
N LEU A 24 6.31 25.81 23.36
CA LEU A 24 7.19 26.63 24.17
C LEU A 24 6.62 26.85 25.59
N ALA A 25 5.32 27.14 25.67
CA ALA A 25 4.61 27.32 26.94
C ALA A 25 4.65 26.04 27.81
N ARG A 26 4.51 24.85 27.21
CA ARG A 26 4.69 23.55 27.92
C ARG A 26 6.08 23.38 28.52
N PHE A 27 7.09 24.01 27.92
CA PHE A 27 8.47 24.05 28.43
C PHE A 27 8.77 25.30 29.25
N GLY A 28 7.77 26.01 29.74
CA GLY A 28 7.94 27.17 30.64
C GLY A 28 8.39 28.47 29.96
N ILE A 29 8.39 28.51 28.62
CA ILE A 29 8.71 29.70 27.83
C ILE A 29 7.43 30.43 27.45
N VAL A 30 7.21 31.60 28.00
CA VAL A 30 6.10 32.48 27.61
C VAL A 30 6.55 33.39 26.49
N VAL A 31 5.85 33.38 25.38
CA VAL A 31 6.03 34.29 24.25
C VAL A 31 4.84 35.23 24.18
N GLU A 32 5.08 36.50 24.44
CA GLU A 32 4.07 37.53 24.23
C GLU A 32 3.99 37.91 22.77
N HIS A 33 2.79 38.11 22.22
CA HIS A 33 2.68 38.61 20.87
C HIS A 33 1.64 39.73 20.74
N GLN A 34 1.91 40.67 19.85
CA GLN A 34 1.04 41.80 19.51
C GLN A 34 0.50 41.60 18.09
N ASN A 35 -0.79 41.28 17.98
CA ASN A 35 -1.50 41.12 16.70
C ASN A 35 -0.78 40.24 15.65
N TRP A 36 0.01 39.24 16.09
CA TRP A 36 0.82 38.39 15.21
C TRP A 36 1.89 39.13 14.39
N GLN A 37 2.18 40.37 14.76
CA GLN A 37 3.20 41.22 14.09
C GLN A 37 4.51 41.29 14.87
N ARG A 38 4.46 41.11 16.18
CA ARG A 38 5.62 41.17 17.04
C ARG A 38 5.54 40.13 18.12
N PHE A 39 6.61 39.35 18.29
CA PHE A 39 6.73 38.31 19.31
C PHE A 39 7.89 38.66 20.22
N THR A 40 7.71 38.51 21.53
CA THR A 40 8.73 38.88 22.55
C THR A 40 8.93 37.72 23.52
N ILE A 41 10.16 37.29 23.69
CA ILE A 41 10.59 36.37 24.75
C ILE A 41 11.39 37.18 25.75
N ALA A 42 10.99 37.18 27.02
CA ALA A 42 11.62 37.96 28.08
C ALA A 42 13.07 37.53 28.32
N ALA A 43 13.92 38.47 28.69
CA ALA A 43 15.28 38.15 29.11
C ALA A 43 15.27 37.24 30.34
N GLY A 44 16.17 36.25 30.35
CA GLY A 44 16.25 35.29 31.46
C GLY A 44 15.27 34.13 31.38
N SER A 45 14.41 34.04 30.33
CA SER A 45 13.60 32.88 30.08
C SER A 45 14.47 31.62 29.97
N ARG A 46 14.05 30.54 30.64
CA ARG A 46 14.73 29.24 30.64
C ARG A 46 13.74 28.12 30.43
N TYR A 47 14.12 27.12 29.64
CA TYR A 47 13.36 25.90 29.49
C TYR A 47 13.22 25.15 30.82
N GLN A 48 12.03 24.75 31.13
CA GLN A 48 11.67 23.86 32.21
C GLN A 48 11.11 22.57 31.68
N SER A 49 11.67 21.45 32.10
CA SER A 49 11.17 20.16 31.66
C SER A 49 9.76 19.94 32.21
N PRO A 50 8.77 19.54 31.37
CA PRO A 50 7.45 19.15 31.84
C PRO A 50 7.44 17.74 32.47
N GLY A 51 8.61 17.09 32.62
CA GLY A 51 8.75 15.71 33.07
C GLY A 51 8.49 14.72 31.93
N SER A 52 7.26 14.60 31.52
CA SER A 52 6.85 13.80 30.36
C SER A 52 6.00 14.64 29.42
N ILE A 53 6.09 14.37 28.14
CA ILE A 53 5.28 15.00 27.11
C ILE A 53 4.80 13.94 26.12
N HIS A 54 3.50 13.96 25.80
CA HIS A 54 2.95 13.18 24.69
C HIS A 54 3.16 13.93 23.39
N VAL A 55 3.82 13.29 22.42
CA VAL A 55 3.90 13.80 21.05
C VAL A 55 2.64 13.34 20.32
N GLU A 56 1.83 14.31 19.93
CA GLU A 56 0.59 14.01 19.20
C GLU A 56 0.88 13.40 17.84
N ALA A 57 -0.01 12.50 17.38
CA ALA A 57 -0.02 12.08 15.98
C ALA A 57 -0.44 13.25 15.08
N ASP A 58 -0.03 13.22 13.82
CA ASP A 58 -0.28 14.29 12.85
C ASP A 58 -1.79 14.42 12.53
N ALA A 59 -2.39 15.55 12.88
CA ALA A 59 -3.80 15.84 12.61
C ALA A 59 -4.12 15.97 11.12
N SER A 60 -3.17 16.42 10.30
CA SER A 60 -3.34 16.43 8.84
C SER A 60 -3.46 15.01 8.31
N SER A 61 -2.59 14.09 8.76
CA SER A 61 -2.66 12.67 8.41
C SER A 61 -3.92 11.99 8.91
N ALA A 62 -4.43 12.39 10.08
CA ALA A 62 -5.71 11.91 10.60
C ALA A 62 -6.89 12.26 9.67
N SER A 63 -6.82 13.37 8.91
CA SER A 63 -7.89 13.80 8.01
C SER A 63 -8.28 12.74 6.98
N TYR A 64 -7.32 11.96 6.48
CA TYR A 64 -7.60 10.89 5.50
C TYR A 64 -8.46 9.78 6.10
N PHE A 65 -8.18 9.37 7.33
CA PHE A 65 -8.95 8.33 8.03
C PHE A 65 -10.27 8.86 8.59
N ILE A 66 -10.35 10.16 8.94
CA ILE A 66 -11.62 10.83 9.25
C ILE A 66 -12.52 10.82 8.01
N ALA A 67 -11.99 11.21 6.86
CA ALA A 67 -12.70 11.16 5.60
C ALA A 67 -13.13 9.73 5.22
N LEU A 68 -12.24 8.76 5.37
CA LEU A 68 -12.56 7.35 5.10
C LEU A 68 -13.74 6.88 5.95
N GLY A 69 -13.76 7.16 7.25
CA GLY A 69 -14.88 6.83 8.13
C GLY A 69 -16.18 7.57 7.79
N ALA A 70 -16.09 8.77 7.19
CA ALA A 70 -17.23 9.55 6.75
C ALA A 70 -17.86 9.03 5.44
N ILE A 71 -17.05 8.52 4.49
CA ILE A 71 -17.51 8.08 3.16
C ILE A 71 -17.85 6.60 3.08
N THR A 72 -17.30 5.76 3.98
CA THR A 72 -17.51 4.31 3.95
C THR A 72 -18.53 3.88 5.01
N SER A 73 -19.29 2.83 4.71
CA SER A 73 -20.13 2.15 5.72
C SER A 73 -19.29 1.10 6.45
N SER A 74 -19.46 1.00 7.76
CA SER A 74 -18.88 -0.12 8.51
C SER A 74 -19.63 -1.42 8.22
N THR A 75 -18.88 -2.51 8.15
CA THR A 75 -19.47 -3.87 8.10
C THR A 75 -20.11 -4.22 9.45
N SER A 76 -21.04 -5.17 9.46
CA SER A 76 -21.82 -5.58 10.63
C SER A 76 -20.93 -5.83 11.86
N GLY A 77 -21.19 -5.09 12.94
CA GLY A 77 -20.54 -5.25 14.25
C GLY A 77 -19.34 -4.35 14.52
N GLN A 78 -18.83 -3.61 13.56
CA GLN A 78 -17.76 -2.62 13.77
C GLN A 78 -18.32 -1.19 13.81
N LYS A 79 -17.81 -0.35 14.72
CA LYS A 79 -18.22 1.05 14.86
C LYS A 79 -17.24 1.98 14.13
N GLY A 80 -17.27 2.00 12.79
CA GLY A 80 -16.46 2.93 12.00
C GLY A 80 -14.94 2.83 12.25
N ILE A 81 -14.22 3.95 12.13
CA ILE A 81 -12.76 4.02 12.26
C ILE A 81 -12.38 4.69 13.58
N LYS A 82 -11.48 4.07 14.34
CA LYS A 82 -10.87 4.66 15.53
C LYS A 82 -9.45 5.10 15.25
N ILE A 83 -9.15 6.38 15.51
CA ILE A 83 -7.82 6.97 15.42
C ILE A 83 -7.29 7.18 16.83
N GLN A 84 -6.03 6.84 17.06
CA GLN A 84 -5.34 7.03 18.33
C GLN A 84 -4.13 7.96 18.15
N GLY A 85 -3.76 8.66 19.22
CA GLY A 85 -2.61 9.55 19.24
C GLY A 85 -2.93 11.01 18.89
N VAL A 86 -4.13 11.31 18.42
CA VAL A 86 -4.67 12.66 18.24
C VAL A 86 -6.11 12.69 18.70
N GLY A 87 -6.54 13.76 19.36
CA GLY A 87 -7.88 13.90 19.92
C GLY A 87 -8.47 15.30 19.71
N LEU A 88 -9.67 15.50 20.25
CA LEU A 88 -10.38 16.78 20.10
C LEU A 88 -9.69 17.96 20.80
N ASP A 89 -8.75 17.69 21.68
CA ASP A 89 -7.96 18.67 22.42
C ASP A 89 -6.57 18.95 21.79
N SER A 90 -6.33 18.45 20.58
CA SER A 90 -5.09 18.65 19.85
C SER A 90 -4.78 20.14 19.68
N ILE A 91 -3.49 20.48 19.86
CA ILE A 91 -2.99 21.85 19.62
C ILE A 91 -2.76 22.14 18.12
N GLN A 92 -2.90 21.15 17.26
CA GLN A 92 -2.69 21.28 15.83
C GLN A 92 -3.92 21.91 15.16
N GLY A 93 -3.70 22.91 14.29
CA GLY A 93 -4.80 23.60 13.59
C GLY A 93 -5.67 22.64 12.77
N ASP A 94 -5.06 21.65 12.13
CA ASP A 94 -5.75 20.70 11.24
C ASP A 94 -6.74 19.77 11.98
N ILE A 95 -6.74 19.72 13.32
CA ILE A 95 -7.80 19.02 14.07
C ILE A 95 -9.20 19.61 13.80
N ARG A 96 -9.28 20.87 13.39
CA ARG A 96 -10.55 21.51 13.00
C ARG A 96 -11.17 20.90 11.75
N PHE A 97 -10.45 20.03 11.07
CA PHE A 97 -11.03 19.16 10.03
C PHE A 97 -12.23 18.35 10.56
N VAL A 98 -12.25 18.00 11.86
CA VAL A 98 -13.38 17.32 12.50
C VAL A 98 -14.66 18.17 12.39
N GLU A 99 -14.56 19.49 12.52
CA GLU A 99 -15.71 20.41 12.40
C GLU A 99 -16.26 20.38 10.96
N ALA A 100 -15.37 20.44 9.96
CA ALA A 100 -15.73 20.36 8.55
C ALA A 100 -16.35 19.00 8.19
N ALA A 101 -15.78 17.90 8.65
CA ALA A 101 -16.32 16.56 8.43
C ALA A 101 -17.73 16.40 9.04
N ARG A 102 -17.95 16.94 10.25
CA ARG A 102 -19.29 16.99 10.90
C ARG A 102 -20.26 17.83 10.09
N ALA A 103 -19.84 18.97 9.57
CA ALA A 103 -20.68 19.83 8.73
C ALA A 103 -21.10 19.11 7.44
N MET A 104 -20.22 18.28 6.87
CA MET A 104 -20.53 17.41 5.73
C MET A 104 -21.41 16.21 6.12
N GLY A 105 -21.63 15.94 7.40
CA GLY A 105 -22.55 14.91 7.88
C GLY A 105 -21.91 13.69 8.53
N ALA A 106 -20.59 13.68 8.73
CA ALA A 106 -19.92 12.62 9.48
C ALA A 106 -20.30 12.66 10.97
N VAL A 107 -20.32 11.50 11.60
CA VAL A 107 -20.44 11.37 13.05
C VAL A 107 -19.04 11.18 13.63
N VAL A 108 -18.57 12.19 14.35
CA VAL A 108 -17.24 12.15 14.96
C VAL A 108 -17.37 12.37 16.46
N THR A 109 -16.93 11.41 17.23
CA THR A 109 -16.75 11.51 18.69
C THR A 109 -15.27 11.41 19.04
N GLY A 110 -14.88 11.80 20.23
CA GLY A 110 -13.49 11.74 20.63
C GLY A 110 -13.27 12.22 22.04
N GLY A 111 -12.03 12.11 22.47
CA GLY A 111 -11.53 12.59 23.75
C GLY A 111 -10.04 12.93 23.62
N PRO A 112 -9.33 13.03 24.73
CA PRO A 112 -7.89 13.18 24.69
C PRO A 112 -7.24 12.03 23.91
N ASN A 113 -6.41 12.36 22.93
CA ASN A 113 -5.62 11.42 22.15
C ASN A 113 -6.38 10.34 21.34
N TRP A 114 -7.69 10.50 21.10
CA TRP A 114 -8.44 9.58 20.25
C TRP A 114 -9.65 10.24 19.58
N LEU A 115 -9.99 9.72 18.40
CA LEU A 115 -11.19 10.03 17.64
C LEU A 115 -11.89 8.74 17.21
N GLN A 116 -13.22 8.76 17.12
CA GLN A 116 -14.05 7.70 16.56
C GLN A 116 -14.93 8.31 15.48
N ILE A 117 -14.85 7.76 14.27
CA ILE A 117 -15.54 8.28 13.10
C ILE A 117 -16.48 7.23 12.55
N GLU A 118 -17.72 7.63 12.33
CA GLU A 118 -18.76 6.80 11.72
C GLU A 118 -19.41 7.58 10.57
N ARG A 119 -19.85 6.86 9.56
CA ARG A 119 -20.65 7.42 8.48
C ARG A 119 -21.98 7.88 9.05
N GLY A 120 -22.31 9.15 8.83
CA GLY A 120 -23.58 9.73 9.22
C GLY A 120 -24.56 9.82 8.04
N ALA A 121 -25.09 11.04 7.79
CA ALA A 121 -25.96 11.27 6.65
C ALA A 121 -25.28 10.97 5.32
N TRP A 122 -26.01 10.32 4.41
CA TRP A 122 -25.50 9.97 3.10
C TRP A 122 -26.48 10.31 1.99
N PRO A 123 -26.04 10.85 0.83
CA PRO A 123 -24.67 11.33 0.55
C PRO A 123 -24.25 12.45 1.51
N LEU A 124 -22.95 12.77 1.54
CA LEU A 124 -22.44 13.89 2.32
C LEU A 124 -23.09 15.20 1.87
N LYS A 125 -23.09 16.21 2.73
CA LYS A 125 -23.55 17.56 2.41
C LYS A 125 -22.40 18.36 1.80
N ALA A 126 -22.68 19.11 0.75
CA ALA A 126 -21.77 20.14 0.27
C ALA A 126 -21.63 21.27 1.29
N ILE A 127 -20.44 21.86 1.39
CA ILE A 127 -20.15 22.97 2.30
C ILE A 127 -19.40 24.09 1.58
N ASP A 128 -19.55 25.30 2.08
CA ASP A 128 -18.71 26.45 1.77
C ASP A 128 -17.84 26.77 2.98
N LEU A 129 -16.52 26.68 2.85
CA LEU A 129 -15.61 26.75 3.97
C LEU A 129 -14.38 27.62 3.68
N ASP A 130 -14.06 28.51 4.61
CA ASP A 130 -12.75 29.17 4.72
C ASP A 130 -11.75 28.19 5.33
N CYS A 131 -10.76 27.78 4.52
CA CYS A 131 -9.78 26.75 4.88
C CYS A 131 -8.47 27.31 5.44
N ASN A 132 -8.38 28.60 5.74
CA ASN A 132 -7.13 29.22 6.22
C ASN A 132 -6.56 28.55 7.48
N HIS A 133 -7.42 27.95 8.31
CA HIS A 133 -7.02 27.28 9.55
C HIS A 133 -6.67 25.78 9.40
N ILE A 134 -6.99 25.20 8.24
CA ILE A 134 -6.75 23.77 7.94
C ILE A 134 -6.15 23.60 6.53
N PRO A 135 -5.11 24.36 6.17
CA PRO A 135 -4.69 24.47 4.78
C PRO A 135 -4.23 23.12 4.18
N ASP A 136 -3.63 22.25 4.97
CA ASP A 136 -3.16 20.96 4.50
C ASP A 136 -4.27 19.90 4.51
N ALA A 137 -5.12 19.88 5.53
CA ALA A 137 -6.26 18.96 5.63
C ALA A 137 -7.38 19.29 4.63
N ALA A 138 -7.49 20.54 4.18
CA ALA A 138 -8.52 20.97 3.22
C ALA A 138 -8.44 20.22 1.87
N MET A 139 -7.26 19.70 1.46
CA MET A 139 -7.15 18.84 0.28
C MET A 139 -8.02 17.59 0.40
N THR A 140 -8.11 17.03 1.60
CA THR A 140 -8.99 15.88 1.88
C THR A 140 -10.47 16.24 1.70
N LEU A 141 -10.89 17.48 2.07
CA LEU A 141 -12.28 17.95 1.83
C LEU A 141 -12.61 18.04 0.34
N ALA A 142 -11.64 18.46 -0.50
CA ALA A 142 -11.85 18.53 -1.94
C ALA A 142 -12.16 17.12 -2.53
N VAL A 143 -11.54 16.07 -2.00
CA VAL A 143 -11.86 14.68 -2.41
C VAL A 143 -13.16 14.20 -1.76
N MET A 144 -13.46 14.56 -0.50
CA MET A 144 -14.74 14.25 0.12
C MET A 144 -15.93 14.89 -0.63
N ALA A 145 -15.72 16.01 -1.31
CA ALA A 145 -16.73 16.67 -2.14
C ALA A 145 -17.25 15.76 -3.28
N LEU A 146 -16.45 14.77 -3.74
CA LEU A 146 -16.91 13.78 -4.71
C LEU A 146 -18.08 12.93 -4.20
N TYR A 147 -18.26 12.85 -2.90
CA TYR A 147 -19.29 12.06 -2.21
C TYR A 147 -20.40 12.93 -1.64
N ALA A 148 -20.39 14.21 -1.95
CA ALA A 148 -21.39 15.18 -1.42
C ALA A 148 -22.54 15.40 -2.41
N GLN A 149 -23.66 15.89 -1.90
CA GLN A 149 -24.77 16.38 -2.70
C GLN A 149 -24.62 17.88 -2.90
N GLY A 150 -24.34 18.31 -4.13
CA GLY A 150 -24.13 19.73 -4.47
C GLY A 150 -22.65 20.11 -4.59
N THR A 151 -22.38 21.38 -4.80
CA THR A 151 -21.04 21.93 -5.01
C THR A 151 -20.42 22.35 -3.67
N THR A 152 -19.26 21.82 -3.37
CA THR A 152 -18.43 22.25 -2.23
C THR A 152 -17.47 23.34 -2.67
N THR A 153 -17.38 24.43 -1.91
CA THR A 153 -16.46 25.55 -2.15
C THR A 153 -15.48 25.66 -1.01
N LEU A 154 -14.20 25.58 -1.33
CA LEU A 154 -13.09 25.77 -0.39
C LEU A 154 -12.36 27.06 -0.77
N THR A 155 -12.28 28.01 0.15
CA THR A 155 -11.70 29.34 -0.05
C THR A 155 -10.50 29.56 0.86
N ASN A 156 -9.78 30.65 0.59
CA ASN A 156 -8.62 31.08 1.38
C ASN A 156 -7.48 30.06 1.39
N ILE A 157 -7.28 29.42 0.22
CA ILE A 157 -6.25 28.40 -0.02
C ILE A 157 -5.12 28.88 -0.96
N ALA A 158 -4.88 30.18 -1.04
CA ALA A 158 -3.80 30.73 -1.88
C ALA A 158 -2.42 30.08 -1.59
N SER A 159 -2.19 29.68 -0.33
CA SER A 159 -0.95 29.01 0.07
C SER A 159 -0.71 27.67 -0.66
N TRP A 160 -1.73 27.05 -1.23
CA TRP A 160 -1.60 25.82 -2.02
C TRP A 160 -0.79 26.01 -3.31
N ARG A 161 -0.72 27.24 -3.83
CA ARG A 161 0.04 27.55 -5.05
C ARG A 161 1.56 27.43 -4.88
N VAL A 162 2.05 27.47 -3.64
CA VAL A 162 3.49 27.57 -3.31
C VAL A 162 3.95 26.46 -2.34
N LYS A 163 3.25 25.33 -2.33
CA LYS A 163 3.63 24.14 -1.55
C LYS A 163 4.55 23.22 -2.37
N GLU A 164 4.50 21.91 -2.18
CA GLU A 164 5.26 20.91 -2.93
C GLU A 164 4.99 21.01 -4.44
N THR A 165 3.77 21.34 -4.81
CA THR A 165 3.31 21.64 -6.17
C THR A 165 2.29 22.78 -6.11
N ASP A 166 1.81 23.26 -7.25
CA ASP A 166 0.57 24.03 -7.31
C ASP A 166 -0.61 23.09 -7.03
N ARG A 167 -0.96 22.98 -5.73
CA ARG A 167 -1.99 22.06 -5.26
C ARG A 167 -3.37 22.38 -5.81
N ILE A 168 -3.70 23.66 -6.09
CA ILE A 168 -5.00 24.02 -6.68
C ILE A 168 -5.09 23.39 -8.07
N ALA A 169 -4.09 23.60 -8.92
CA ALA A 169 -4.06 23.05 -10.27
C ALA A 169 -4.01 21.51 -10.25
N ALA A 170 -3.19 20.92 -9.39
CA ALA A 170 -3.08 19.47 -9.24
C ALA A 170 -4.42 18.83 -8.81
N MET A 171 -5.04 19.34 -7.75
CA MET A 171 -6.32 18.83 -7.25
C MET A 171 -7.43 18.97 -8.32
N ALA A 172 -7.52 20.12 -8.99
CA ALA A 172 -8.51 20.34 -10.03
C ALA A 172 -8.34 19.37 -11.21
N THR A 173 -7.09 19.16 -11.64
CA THR A 173 -6.76 18.23 -12.74
C THR A 173 -7.17 16.80 -12.38
N GLU A 174 -6.78 16.33 -11.21
CA GLU A 174 -7.01 14.95 -10.81
C GLU A 174 -8.50 14.67 -10.48
N LEU A 175 -9.21 15.63 -9.88
CA LEU A 175 -10.66 15.50 -9.64
C LEU A 175 -11.46 15.41 -10.95
N ARG A 176 -11.07 16.18 -12.00
CA ARG A 176 -11.72 16.11 -13.32
C ARG A 176 -11.56 14.74 -13.97
N LYS A 177 -10.44 14.04 -13.76
CA LYS A 177 -10.24 12.66 -14.26
C LYS A 177 -11.26 11.69 -13.68
N LEU A 178 -11.72 11.90 -12.45
CA LEU A 178 -12.73 11.09 -11.78
C LEU A 178 -14.18 11.39 -12.19
N GLY A 179 -14.39 12.41 -13.04
CA GLY A 179 -15.70 12.80 -13.55
C GLY A 179 -16.31 14.02 -12.85
N ALA A 180 -15.61 14.65 -11.91
CA ALA A 180 -16.08 15.87 -11.26
C ALA A 180 -16.01 17.08 -12.18
N THR A 181 -16.92 18.05 -11.98
CA THR A 181 -16.80 19.40 -12.52
C THR A 181 -16.06 20.27 -11.51
N VAL A 182 -14.97 20.90 -11.94
CA VAL A 182 -14.13 21.69 -11.03
C VAL A 182 -13.88 23.08 -11.60
N GLU A 183 -14.19 24.10 -10.80
CA GLU A 183 -13.82 25.49 -11.01
C GLU A 183 -12.71 25.86 -10.03
N GLU A 184 -11.67 26.51 -10.49
CA GLU A 184 -10.54 26.92 -9.67
C GLU A 184 -10.17 28.39 -9.91
N GLY A 185 -9.67 29.06 -8.87
CA GLY A 185 -9.22 30.44 -8.90
C GLY A 185 -7.91 30.65 -8.18
N ALA A 186 -7.56 31.88 -7.89
CA ALA A 186 -6.29 32.23 -7.27
C ALA A 186 -6.16 31.59 -5.86
N ASP A 187 -7.26 31.54 -5.11
CA ASP A 187 -7.31 31.15 -3.71
C ASP A 187 -8.52 30.26 -3.35
N TYR A 188 -9.18 29.67 -4.36
CA TYR A 188 -10.33 28.80 -4.15
C TYR A 188 -10.38 27.63 -5.12
N ILE A 189 -11.15 26.62 -4.73
CA ILE A 189 -11.57 25.51 -5.56
C ILE A 189 -13.04 25.19 -5.28
N ARG A 190 -13.82 24.96 -6.33
CA ARG A 190 -15.21 24.49 -6.28
C ARG A 190 -15.31 23.13 -6.91
N VAL A 191 -15.84 22.17 -6.21
CA VAL A 191 -15.96 20.78 -6.67
C VAL A 191 -17.42 20.38 -6.69
N THR A 192 -17.93 20.08 -7.87
CA THR A 192 -19.24 19.47 -8.08
C THR A 192 -19.01 17.99 -8.41
N PRO A 193 -19.56 17.05 -7.63
CA PRO A 193 -19.36 15.63 -7.85
C PRO A 193 -19.97 15.15 -9.17
N PRO A 194 -19.61 13.95 -9.65
CA PRO A 194 -20.35 13.28 -10.72
C PRO A 194 -21.86 13.20 -10.37
N ALA A 195 -22.71 13.56 -11.33
CA ALA A 195 -24.17 13.68 -11.08
C ALA A 195 -24.82 12.29 -10.83
N GLN A 196 -24.28 11.25 -11.43
CA GLN A 196 -24.75 9.88 -11.31
C GLN A 196 -23.56 8.92 -11.15
N VAL A 197 -23.85 7.70 -10.68
CA VAL A 197 -22.83 6.66 -10.53
C VAL A 197 -22.13 6.34 -11.86
N THR A 198 -22.86 6.41 -12.97
CA THR A 198 -22.34 6.19 -14.33
C THR A 198 -21.38 7.28 -14.83
N ASP A 199 -21.37 8.43 -14.21
CA ASP A 199 -20.51 9.56 -14.60
C ASP A 199 -19.13 9.50 -13.96
N TRP A 200 -18.95 8.62 -12.96
CA TRP A 200 -17.64 8.34 -12.41
C TRP A 200 -16.74 7.69 -13.46
N LYS A 201 -15.45 7.96 -13.36
CA LYS A 201 -14.44 7.44 -14.29
C LYS A 201 -13.30 6.77 -13.54
N ALA A 202 -12.82 5.65 -14.09
CA ALA A 202 -11.56 5.08 -13.67
C ALA A 202 -10.42 6.08 -13.97
N ALA A 203 -9.48 6.23 -13.05
CA ALA A 203 -8.42 7.21 -13.21
C ALA A 203 -7.06 6.70 -12.70
N SER A 204 -6.00 7.15 -13.37
CA SER A 204 -4.64 7.12 -12.88
C SER A 204 -4.27 8.52 -12.39
N ILE A 205 -3.99 8.61 -11.10
CA ILE A 205 -3.74 9.86 -10.38
C ILE A 205 -2.25 10.14 -10.38
N HIS A 206 -1.87 11.23 -11.04
CA HIS A 206 -0.51 11.73 -10.96
C HIS A 206 -0.30 12.47 -9.64
N THR A 207 0.74 12.13 -8.89
CA THR A 207 0.92 12.64 -7.53
C THR A 207 1.71 13.94 -7.46
N TYR A 208 2.37 14.34 -8.54
CA TYR A 208 3.21 15.56 -8.58
C TYR A 208 4.30 15.56 -7.50
N ASP A 209 4.77 14.37 -7.09
CA ASP A 209 5.67 14.17 -5.94
C ASP A 209 5.14 14.78 -4.63
N ASP A 210 3.82 14.96 -4.54
CA ASP A 210 3.14 15.47 -3.35
C ASP A 210 2.42 14.32 -2.62
N HIS A 211 2.92 14.01 -1.43
CA HIS A 211 2.40 12.97 -0.56
C HIS A 211 0.91 13.16 -0.21
N ARG A 212 0.43 14.43 -0.11
CA ARG A 212 -0.96 14.71 0.20
C ARG A 212 -1.87 14.42 -0.97
N VAL A 213 -1.45 14.68 -2.21
CA VAL A 213 -2.20 14.27 -3.40
C VAL A 213 -2.38 12.75 -3.40
N ALA A 214 -1.31 12.00 -3.17
CA ALA A 214 -1.38 10.54 -3.11
C ALA A 214 -2.38 10.04 -2.05
N MET A 215 -2.29 10.59 -0.83
CA MET A 215 -3.13 10.17 0.30
C MET A 215 -4.60 10.61 0.14
N CYS A 216 -4.86 11.84 -0.31
CA CYS A 216 -6.23 12.30 -0.55
C CYS A 216 -6.94 11.48 -1.61
N PHE A 217 -6.30 11.29 -2.77
CA PHE A 217 -6.94 10.59 -3.88
C PHE A 217 -7.07 9.07 -3.68
N SER A 218 -6.37 8.48 -2.72
CA SER A 218 -6.62 7.08 -2.34
C SER A 218 -8.07 6.86 -1.87
N LEU A 219 -8.71 7.89 -1.31
CA LEU A 219 -10.11 7.85 -0.90
C LEU A 219 -11.07 7.69 -2.09
N ALA A 220 -10.68 8.11 -3.29
CA ALA A 220 -11.50 7.96 -4.49
C ALA A 220 -11.65 6.48 -4.93
N ALA A 221 -10.83 5.57 -4.39
CA ALA A 221 -11.00 4.13 -4.60
C ALA A 221 -12.30 3.57 -3.99
N PHE A 222 -12.91 4.28 -3.05
CA PHE A 222 -14.20 3.93 -2.44
C PHE A 222 -15.42 4.48 -3.22
N ASN A 223 -15.23 4.76 -4.51
CA ASN A 223 -16.29 5.30 -5.35
C ASN A 223 -17.47 4.33 -5.53
N PRO A 224 -18.71 4.87 -5.64
CA PRO A 224 -19.91 4.03 -5.71
C PRO A 224 -20.03 3.21 -7.02
N ALA A 225 -19.24 3.54 -8.03
CA ALA A 225 -19.19 2.81 -9.30
C ALA A 225 -18.26 1.58 -9.25
N GLY A 226 -17.51 1.37 -8.16
CA GLY A 226 -16.53 0.29 -8.03
C GLY A 226 -15.38 0.37 -9.03
N LEU A 227 -15.12 1.57 -9.58
CA LEU A 227 -14.08 1.76 -10.59
C LEU A 227 -12.69 1.85 -9.97
N PRO A 228 -11.67 1.31 -10.65
CA PRO A 228 -10.30 1.34 -10.14
C PRO A 228 -9.73 2.76 -10.16
N VAL A 229 -9.02 3.10 -9.09
CA VAL A 229 -8.22 4.33 -8.97
C VAL A 229 -6.79 3.93 -8.68
N ARG A 230 -5.87 4.33 -9.56
CA ARG A 230 -4.45 4.06 -9.43
C ARG A 230 -3.73 5.32 -8.93
N ILE A 231 -2.87 5.18 -7.94
CA ILE A 231 -1.90 6.21 -7.53
C ILE A 231 -0.57 5.91 -8.23
N GLU A 232 -0.05 6.82 -9.05
CA GLU A 232 1.12 6.56 -9.92
C GLU A 232 2.43 6.43 -9.15
N ASP A 233 2.65 7.27 -8.16
CA ASP A 233 3.81 7.20 -7.27
C ASP A 233 3.37 7.15 -5.80
N PRO A 234 3.01 5.97 -5.28
CA PRO A 234 2.59 5.85 -3.89
C PRO A 234 3.75 6.04 -2.89
N LYS A 235 5.01 5.98 -3.33
CA LYS A 235 6.17 6.11 -2.43
C LYS A 235 6.39 7.53 -1.92
N CYS A 236 5.84 8.54 -2.60
CA CYS A 236 5.94 9.93 -2.17
C CYS A 236 5.34 10.17 -0.76
N VAL A 237 4.45 9.28 -0.28
CA VAL A 237 3.90 9.35 1.09
C VAL A 237 4.96 9.16 2.19
N ALA A 238 6.13 8.60 1.85
CA ALA A 238 7.23 8.39 2.80
C ALA A 238 7.72 9.69 3.46
N LYS A 239 7.42 10.84 2.89
CA LYS A 239 7.76 12.14 3.44
C LYS A 239 7.13 12.41 4.81
N THR A 240 5.87 11.97 5.03
CA THR A 240 5.12 12.27 6.27
C THR A 240 4.45 11.06 6.89
N PHE A 241 4.09 10.06 6.08
CA PHE A 241 3.43 8.86 6.55
C PHE A 241 3.91 7.64 5.74
N PRO A 242 5.13 7.11 6.00
CA PRO A 242 5.73 6.03 5.21
C PRO A 242 4.84 4.80 5.04
N ASP A 243 4.10 4.42 6.10
CA ASP A 243 3.24 3.23 6.14
C ASP A 243 1.77 3.55 5.83
N TYR A 244 1.48 4.68 5.16
CA TYR A 244 0.10 5.13 4.91
C TYR A 244 -0.75 4.07 4.21
N PHE A 245 -0.28 3.49 3.12
CA PHE A 245 -1.04 2.49 2.37
C PHE A 245 -1.23 1.19 3.15
N GLU A 246 -0.24 0.79 3.97
CA GLU A 246 -0.39 -0.35 4.87
C GLU A 246 -1.50 -0.08 5.91
N ALA A 247 -1.51 1.11 6.51
CA ALA A 247 -2.55 1.52 7.44
C ALA A 247 -3.93 1.58 6.75
N LEU A 248 -4.02 2.16 5.54
CA LEU A 248 -5.26 2.20 4.75
C LEU A 248 -5.79 0.79 4.48
N PHE A 249 -4.93 -0.12 4.00
CA PHE A 249 -5.32 -1.49 3.69
C PHE A 249 -5.65 -2.33 4.92
N SER A 250 -5.14 -1.95 6.11
CA SER A 250 -5.47 -2.64 7.37
C SER A 250 -6.90 -2.38 7.83
N VAL A 251 -7.49 -1.24 7.44
CA VAL A 251 -8.86 -0.84 7.83
C VAL A 251 -9.86 -0.93 6.67
N ALA A 252 -9.38 -1.00 5.42
CA ALA A 252 -10.23 -1.19 4.25
C ALA A 252 -10.55 -2.67 4.08
N GLN A 253 -11.83 -2.98 3.85
CA GLN A 253 -12.27 -4.33 3.49
C GLN A 253 -12.73 -4.32 2.04
N VAL A 254 -12.29 -5.35 1.30
CA VAL A 254 -12.70 -5.62 -0.06
C VAL A 254 -12.93 -7.13 -0.20
N GLU A 255 -13.89 -7.53 -1.01
CA GLU A 255 -14.07 -8.94 -1.34
C GLU A 255 -12.82 -9.46 -2.05
N THR A 256 -12.32 -10.62 -1.63
CA THR A 256 -11.09 -11.20 -2.15
C THR A 256 -11.12 -11.33 -3.69
N ALA A 257 -12.29 -11.64 -4.27
CA ALA A 257 -12.47 -11.71 -5.71
C ALA A 257 -12.17 -10.40 -6.47
N HIS A 258 -12.26 -9.26 -5.80
CA HIS A 258 -11.96 -7.95 -6.39
C HIS A 258 -10.50 -7.53 -6.22
N ILE A 259 -9.69 -8.30 -5.49
CA ILE A 259 -8.26 -8.03 -5.36
C ILE A 259 -7.54 -8.57 -6.60
N PRO A 260 -6.91 -7.72 -7.43
CA PRO A 260 -6.32 -8.16 -8.68
C PRO A 260 -5.13 -9.10 -8.44
N VAL A 261 -5.07 -10.16 -9.25
CA VAL A 261 -3.95 -11.11 -9.26
C VAL A 261 -3.34 -11.14 -10.66
N ILE A 262 -2.02 -11.07 -10.72
CA ILE A 262 -1.24 -11.30 -11.93
C ILE A 262 -0.49 -12.63 -11.72
N CYS A 263 -0.78 -13.62 -12.56
CA CYS A 263 -0.09 -14.90 -12.54
C CYS A 263 1.05 -14.89 -13.56
N ILE A 264 2.25 -15.26 -13.13
CA ILE A 264 3.42 -15.47 -14.01
C ILE A 264 3.89 -16.90 -13.83
N ASP A 265 3.45 -17.76 -14.74
CA ASP A 265 3.82 -19.17 -14.77
C ASP A 265 4.92 -19.45 -15.78
N GLY A 266 5.60 -20.58 -15.66
CA GLY A 266 6.61 -21.01 -16.64
C GLY A 266 7.65 -21.97 -16.07
N PRO A 267 8.53 -22.51 -16.92
CA PRO A 267 9.53 -23.48 -16.52
C PRO A 267 10.61 -22.90 -15.62
N THR A 268 11.42 -23.76 -15.04
CA THR A 268 12.56 -23.35 -14.20
C THR A 268 13.57 -22.55 -15.00
N ALA A 269 14.16 -21.53 -14.39
CA ALA A 269 15.17 -20.65 -14.97
C ALA A 269 14.71 -19.82 -16.20
N SER A 270 13.39 -19.68 -16.43
CA SER A 270 12.85 -18.79 -17.47
C SER A 270 12.98 -17.28 -17.13
N GLY A 271 13.40 -16.93 -15.90
CA GLY A 271 13.48 -15.53 -15.46
C GLY A 271 12.20 -15.02 -14.80
N LYS A 272 11.14 -15.82 -14.71
CA LYS A 272 9.82 -15.41 -14.20
C LYS A 272 9.85 -14.79 -12.81
N GLY A 273 10.63 -15.34 -11.86
CA GLY A 273 10.73 -14.77 -10.51
C GLY A 273 11.30 -13.36 -10.49
N THR A 274 12.29 -13.07 -11.35
CA THR A 274 12.86 -11.72 -11.50
C THR A 274 11.85 -10.75 -12.08
N VAL A 275 11.16 -11.15 -13.15
CA VAL A 275 10.10 -10.35 -13.79
C VAL A 275 8.94 -10.14 -12.82
N ALA A 276 8.47 -11.19 -12.16
CA ALA A 276 7.35 -11.10 -11.20
C ALA A 276 7.66 -10.16 -10.02
N ALA A 277 8.88 -10.26 -9.46
CA ALA A 277 9.31 -9.35 -8.40
C ALA A 277 9.39 -7.89 -8.87
N ALA A 278 9.92 -7.65 -10.08
CA ALA A 278 10.01 -6.32 -10.66
C ALA A 278 8.62 -5.73 -10.96
N VAL A 279 7.69 -6.54 -11.48
CA VAL A 279 6.30 -6.14 -11.71
C VAL A 279 5.60 -5.82 -10.39
N ALA A 280 5.75 -6.68 -9.37
CA ALA A 280 5.18 -6.45 -8.05
C ALA A 280 5.70 -5.13 -7.45
N GLN A 281 7.01 -4.90 -7.53
CA GLN A 281 7.63 -3.67 -7.04
C GLN A 281 7.12 -2.43 -7.80
N ARG A 282 6.99 -2.51 -9.12
CA ARG A 282 6.53 -1.38 -9.96
C ARG A 282 5.07 -1.04 -9.72
N LEU A 283 4.23 -2.04 -9.46
CA LEU A 283 2.80 -1.87 -9.18
C LEU A 283 2.51 -1.62 -7.70
N GLY A 284 3.48 -1.83 -6.80
CA GLY A 284 3.26 -1.82 -5.36
C GLY A 284 2.43 -3.02 -4.88
N TYR A 285 2.35 -4.10 -5.66
CA TYR A 285 1.59 -5.31 -5.33
C TYR A 285 2.37 -6.22 -4.39
N ARG A 286 1.66 -7.08 -3.68
CA ARG A 286 2.25 -8.19 -2.91
C ARG A 286 2.91 -9.17 -3.88
N PHE A 287 3.90 -9.89 -3.40
CA PHE A 287 4.61 -10.89 -4.20
C PHE A 287 4.52 -12.27 -3.54
N LEU A 288 4.15 -13.27 -4.33
CA LEU A 288 4.16 -14.67 -3.93
C LEU A 288 5.13 -15.45 -4.81
N ASP A 289 6.21 -15.96 -4.23
CA ASP A 289 7.04 -17.01 -4.81
C ASP A 289 6.51 -18.38 -4.34
N SER A 290 5.66 -19.02 -5.17
CA SER A 290 5.10 -20.33 -4.82
C SER A 290 6.19 -21.41 -4.73
N GLY A 291 7.26 -21.30 -5.49
CA GLY A 291 8.42 -22.20 -5.40
C GLY A 291 9.11 -22.10 -4.04
N ALA A 292 9.19 -20.92 -3.46
CA ALA A 292 9.72 -20.75 -2.11
C ALA A 292 8.84 -21.45 -1.06
N MET A 293 7.50 -21.45 -1.21
CA MET A 293 6.60 -22.15 -0.30
C MET A 293 6.90 -23.65 -0.23
N TYR A 294 7.11 -24.31 -1.37
CA TYR A 294 7.48 -25.71 -1.41
C TYR A 294 8.88 -25.97 -0.84
N ARG A 295 9.84 -25.07 -1.04
CA ARG A 295 11.18 -25.15 -0.46
C ARG A 295 11.16 -25.02 1.06
N ILE A 296 10.34 -24.10 1.59
CA ILE A 296 10.18 -23.91 3.02
C ILE A 296 9.49 -25.13 3.64
N THR A 297 8.45 -25.66 2.97
CA THR A 297 7.77 -26.89 3.42
C THR A 297 8.75 -28.06 3.49
N ALA A 298 9.58 -28.25 2.46
CA ALA A 298 10.60 -29.27 2.46
C ALA A 298 11.62 -29.10 3.60
N LEU A 299 12.10 -27.87 3.81
CA LEU A 299 13.03 -27.54 4.91
C LEU A 299 12.40 -27.83 6.28
N ALA A 300 11.14 -27.43 6.48
CA ALA A 300 10.43 -27.68 7.72
C ALA A 300 10.20 -29.18 7.96
N ALA A 301 9.85 -29.94 6.93
CA ALA A 301 9.72 -31.41 7.02
C ALA A 301 11.03 -32.08 7.43
N LEU A 302 12.13 -31.71 6.80
CA LEU A 302 13.47 -32.25 7.13
C LEU A 302 13.89 -31.88 8.56
N ARG A 303 13.64 -30.63 9.00
CA ARG A 303 13.89 -30.20 10.39
C ARG A 303 13.06 -30.97 11.41
N ALA A 304 11.85 -31.41 11.01
CA ALA A 304 10.99 -32.27 11.83
C ALA A 304 11.35 -33.77 11.75
N GLY A 305 12.45 -34.13 11.05
CA GLY A 305 12.88 -35.52 10.88
C GLY A 305 11.98 -36.34 9.97
N LEU A 306 11.20 -35.70 9.07
CA LEU A 306 10.33 -36.39 8.12
C LEU A 306 11.05 -36.62 6.79
N ALA A 307 11.02 -37.85 6.28
CA ALA A 307 11.42 -38.12 4.91
C ALA A 307 10.39 -37.55 3.93
N ILE A 308 10.86 -37.10 2.76
CA ILE A 308 9.97 -36.51 1.73
C ILE A 308 9.56 -37.66 0.79
N ASP A 309 8.52 -38.39 1.18
CA ASP A 309 7.94 -39.53 0.48
C ASP A 309 6.44 -39.64 0.73
N ALA A 310 5.81 -40.62 0.09
CA ALA A 310 4.37 -40.87 0.22
C ALA A 310 3.96 -41.31 1.64
N ASP A 311 4.82 -42.02 2.37
CA ASP A 311 4.51 -42.54 3.72
C ASP A 311 4.39 -41.40 4.75
N HIS A 312 5.07 -40.28 4.49
CA HIS A 312 5.06 -39.10 5.36
C HIS A 312 4.15 -37.97 4.82
N GLU A 313 3.48 -38.14 3.69
CA GLU A 313 2.69 -37.11 2.99
C GLU A 313 1.70 -36.40 3.92
N THR A 314 0.88 -37.15 4.67
CA THR A 314 -0.13 -36.59 5.59
C THR A 314 0.50 -35.74 6.68
N ARG A 315 1.64 -36.16 7.23
CA ARG A 315 2.35 -35.39 8.26
C ARG A 315 2.95 -34.11 7.71
N ILE A 316 3.51 -34.17 6.50
CA ILE A 316 4.06 -33.01 5.78
C ILE A 316 2.93 -32.05 5.42
N ALA A 317 1.77 -32.54 4.98
CA ALA A 317 0.58 -31.73 4.69
C ALA A 317 0.08 -30.99 5.94
N THR A 318 -0.01 -31.68 7.09
CA THR A 318 -0.38 -31.05 8.37
C THR A 318 0.59 -29.94 8.76
N LEU A 319 1.90 -30.18 8.59
CA LEU A 319 2.92 -29.17 8.85
C LEU A 319 2.80 -27.98 7.90
N ALA A 320 2.50 -28.23 6.61
CA ALA A 320 2.32 -27.18 5.60
C ALA A 320 1.15 -26.24 5.90
N GLN A 321 0.05 -26.72 6.47
CA GLN A 321 -1.11 -25.91 6.84
C GLN A 321 -0.81 -24.84 7.88
N THR A 322 0.17 -25.07 8.75
CA THR A 322 0.48 -24.20 9.89
C THR A 322 1.85 -23.53 9.79
N LEU A 323 2.45 -23.52 8.61
CA LEU A 323 3.77 -22.93 8.39
C LEU A 323 3.78 -21.42 8.73
N PRO A 324 4.56 -20.98 9.72
CA PRO A 324 4.67 -19.57 10.07
C PRO A 324 5.62 -18.85 9.11
N VAL A 325 5.22 -18.74 7.85
CA VAL A 325 6.03 -18.11 6.79
C VAL A 325 5.77 -16.61 6.70
N ARG A 326 6.83 -15.83 6.57
CA ARG A 326 6.78 -14.39 6.35
C ARG A 326 7.81 -13.99 5.30
N PHE A 327 7.39 -13.16 4.34
CA PHE A 327 8.26 -12.52 3.35
C PHE A 327 8.36 -11.04 3.72
N GLU A 328 9.54 -10.56 4.10
CA GLU A 328 9.75 -9.21 4.59
C GLU A 328 11.14 -8.70 4.25
N GLY A 329 11.26 -7.49 3.69
CA GLY A 329 12.54 -6.87 3.37
C GLY A 329 13.43 -7.68 2.40
N GLY A 330 12.82 -8.45 1.47
CA GLY A 330 13.56 -9.35 0.55
C GLY A 330 14.06 -10.63 1.21
N LYS A 331 13.70 -10.88 2.45
CA LYS A 331 14.03 -12.06 3.24
C LYS A 331 12.84 -12.99 3.40
N VAL A 332 13.13 -14.25 3.66
CA VAL A 332 12.15 -15.30 3.92
C VAL A 332 12.36 -15.82 5.33
N TRP A 333 11.29 -15.77 6.12
CA TRP A 333 11.30 -16.17 7.52
C TRP A 333 10.43 -17.40 7.74
N LEU A 334 10.94 -18.36 8.51
CA LEU A 334 10.20 -19.49 9.04
C LEU A 334 10.15 -19.34 10.56
N GLY A 335 9.03 -18.85 11.09
CA GLY A 335 8.96 -18.39 12.48
C GLY A 335 9.89 -17.21 12.72
N SER A 336 10.86 -17.37 13.61
CA SER A 336 11.93 -16.40 13.90
C SER A 336 13.18 -16.53 13.03
N ASP A 337 13.32 -17.63 12.27
CA ASP A 337 14.54 -17.97 11.55
C ASP A 337 14.56 -17.35 10.16
N ASP A 338 15.63 -16.62 9.81
CA ASP A 338 15.92 -16.23 8.44
C ASP A 338 16.39 -17.47 7.65
N VAL A 339 15.53 -17.96 6.75
CA VAL A 339 15.82 -19.15 5.91
C VAL A 339 16.13 -18.79 4.46
N THR A 340 16.36 -17.52 4.17
CA THR A 340 16.54 -16.98 2.81
C THR A 340 17.59 -17.74 2.02
N GLU A 341 18.78 -17.94 2.58
CA GLU A 341 19.86 -18.66 1.88
C GLU A 341 19.64 -20.18 1.90
N ALA A 342 19.09 -20.72 2.99
CA ALA A 342 18.84 -22.16 3.12
C ALA A 342 17.89 -22.69 2.03
N ILE A 343 16.89 -21.91 1.63
CA ILE A 343 15.93 -22.32 0.60
C ILE A 343 16.40 -22.05 -0.83
N ARG A 344 17.57 -21.44 -1.04
CA ARG A 344 18.12 -21.11 -2.37
C ARG A 344 19.13 -22.14 -2.90
N THR A 345 19.41 -23.17 -2.12
CA THR A 345 20.34 -24.24 -2.50
C THR A 345 19.75 -25.18 -3.58
N GLU A 346 20.57 -25.87 -4.33
CA GLU A 346 20.12 -26.91 -5.29
C GLU A 346 19.37 -28.03 -4.58
N GLU A 347 19.86 -28.46 -3.42
CA GLU A 347 19.21 -29.48 -2.59
C GLU A 347 17.78 -29.03 -2.18
N ALA A 348 17.62 -27.77 -1.74
CA ALA A 348 16.29 -27.23 -1.45
C ALA A 348 15.39 -27.24 -2.69
N GLY A 349 15.95 -27.00 -3.87
CA GLY A 349 15.23 -27.07 -5.13
C GLY A 349 14.76 -28.50 -5.49
N MET A 350 15.62 -29.51 -5.26
CA MET A 350 15.26 -30.92 -5.45
C MET A 350 14.21 -31.39 -4.44
N ASN A 351 14.36 -31.03 -3.19
CA ASN A 351 13.40 -31.37 -2.13
C ASN A 351 12.06 -30.69 -2.36
N ALA A 352 12.02 -29.44 -2.83
CA ALA A 352 10.78 -28.77 -3.25
C ALA A 352 10.08 -29.53 -4.38
N SER A 353 10.82 -30.04 -5.36
CA SER A 353 10.25 -30.85 -6.45
C SER A 353 9.62 -32.14 -5.94
N ARG A 354 10.23 -32.80 -4.95
CA ARG A 354 9.67 -34.00 -4.29
C ARG A 354 8.41 -33.66 -3.51
N VAL A 355 8.45 -32.64 -2.66
CA VAL A 355 7.29 -32.18 -1.86
C VAL A 355 6.13 -31.76 -2.75
N SER A 356 6.40 -31.05 -3.85
CA SER A 356 5.36 -30.60 -4.79
C SER A 356 4.69 -31.73 -5.59
N ALA A 357 5.25 -32.92 -5.57
CA ALA A 357 4.63 -34.12 -6.16
C ALA A 357 3.61 -34.79 -5.23
N LEU A 358 3.55 -34.39 -3.94
CA LEU A 358 2.64 -34.94 -2.95
C LEU A 358 1.29 -34.19 -2.99
N PRO A 359 0.18 -34.85 -3.42
CA PRO A 359 -1.10 -34.20 -3.62
C PRO A 359 -1.68 -33.56 -2.34
N ALA A 360 -1.58 -34.23 -1.18
CA ALA A 360 -2.09 -33.69 0.07
C ALA A 360 -1.34 -32.43 0.51
N VAL A 361 -0.03 -32.33 0.24
CA VAL A 361 0.78 -31.14 0.55
C VAL A 361 0.38 -29.99 -0.37
N ARG A 362 0.12 -30.24 -1.65
CA ARG A 362 -0.38 -29.23 -2.57
C ARG A 362 -1.69 -28.64 -2.08
N THR A 363 -2.66 -29.51 -1.71
CA THR A 363 -3.95 -29.09 -1.17
C THR A 363 -3.76 -28.25 0.10
N ALA A 364 -2.88 -28.68 1.01
CA ALA A 364 -2.62 -27.96 2.25
C ALA A 364 -2.03 -26.55 2.04
N LEU A 365 -1.29 -26.32 0.94
CA LEU A 365 -0.69 -25.03 0.62
C LEU A 365 -1.63 -24.08 -0.13
N VAL A 366 -2.79 -24.54 -0.62
CA VAL A 366 -3.72 -23.67 -1.38
C VAL A 366 -4.19 -22.49 -0.55
N ASP A 367 -4.72 -22.75 0.65
CA ASP A 367 -5.22 -21.70 1.54
C ASP A 367 -4.13 -20.71 1.93
N LEU A 368 -2.91 -21.21 2.18
CA LEU A 368 -1.76 -20.36 2.47
C LEU A 368 -1.41 -19.46 1.28
N GLN A 369 -1.42 -19.99 0.05
CA GLN A 369 -1.18 -19.20 -1.16
C GLN A 369 -2.29 -18.17 -1.39
N HIS A 370 -3.56 -18.53 -1.21
CA HIS A 370 -4.68 -17.60 -1.29
C HIS A 370 -4.58 -16.49 -0.24
N SER A 371 -4.02 -16.74 0.94
CA SER A 371 -3.83 -15.73 1.98
C SER A 371 -2.93 -14.56 1.59
N PHE A 372 -2.15 -14.71 0.51
CA PHE A 372 -1.33 -13.64 -0.08
C PHE A 372 -2.12 -12.70 -0.97
N GLN A 373 -3.35 -13.06 -1.40
CA GLN A 373 -4.23 -12.19 -2.18
C GLN A 373 -4.79 -11.09 -1.28
N ARG A 374 -4.03 -10.02 -1.16
CA ARG A 374 -4.34 -8.85 -0.30
C ARG A 374 -4.13 -7.58 -1.08
N LEU A 375 -4.82 -6.52 -0.66
CA LEU A 375 -4.63 -5.18 -1.22
C LEU A 375 -3.14 -4.76 -1.20
N PRO A 376 -2.70 -4.01 -2.20
CA PRO A 376 -3.46 -3.50 -3.36
C PRO A 376 -3.61 -4.51 -4.51
N GLY A 377 -3.00 -5.67 -4.44
CA GLY A 377 -3.00 -6.73 -5.43
C GLY A 377 -1.87 -7.72 -5.21
N LEU A 378 -1.84 -8.78 -6.01
CA LEU A 378 -0.86 -9.85 -5.92
C LEU A 378 -0.20 -10.11 -7.28
N VAL A 379 1.11 -10.30 -7.30
CA VAL A 379 1.84 -10.97 -8.39
C VAL A 379 2.29 -12.33 -7.88
N ALA A 380 1.79 -13.38 -8.51
CA ALA A 380 2.08 -14.77 -8.14
C ALA A 380 3.00 -15.44 -9.17
N ASP A 381 4.18 -15.84 -8.73
CA ASP A 381 5.17 -16.59 -9.50
C ASP A 381 5.06 -18.10 -9.22
N GLY A 382 4.88 -18.87 -10.27
CA GLY A 382 4.78 -20.31 -10.09
C GLY A 382 4.86 -21.14 -11.38
N ARG A 383 4.04 -22.20 -11.39
CA ARG A 383 3.89 -23.13 -12.53
C ARG A 383 2.43 -23.43 -12.86
N ASP A 384 1.57 -23.17 -11.90
CA ASP A 384 0.15 -23.49 -11.91
C ASP A 384 -0.70 -22.39 -11.25
N MET A 385 -0.13 -21.19 -11.14
CA MET A 385 -0.81 -20.06 -10.52
C MET A 385 -2.08 -19.71 -11.29
N GLY A 386 -1.97 -19.55 -12.62
CA GLY A 386 -3.11 -19.21 -13.49
C GLY A 386 -3.99 -20.37 -13.88
N THR A 387 -3.56 -21.62 -13.64
CA THR A 387 -4.37 -22.81 -13.99
C THR A 387 -5.08 -23.43 -12.79
N VAL A 388 -4.52 -23.33 -11.59
CA VAL A 388 -5.00 -24.04 -10.39
C VAL A 388 -5.24 -23.11 -9.19
N ILE A 389 -4.27 -22.27 -8.86
CA ILE A 389 -4.34 -21.49 -7.61
C ILE A 389 -5.23 -20.24 -7.78
N PHE A 390 -5.06 -19.51 -8.87
CA PHE A 390 -5.83 -18.30 -9.19
C PHE A 390 -6.42 -18.38 -10.60
N PRO A 391 -7.32 -19.35 -10.87
CA PRO A 391 -7.88 -19.56 -12.22
C PRO A 391 -8.68 -18.36 -12.73
N GLU A 392 -9.20 -17.52 -11.83
CA GLU A 392 -9.96 -16.30 -12.15
C GLU A 392 -9.07 -15.04 -12.24
N ALA A 393 -7.72 -15.20 -12.19
CA ALA A 393 -6.82 -14.06 -12.28
C ALA A 393 -7.04 -13.29 -13.60
N PRO A 394 -7.20 -11.94 -13.55
CA PRO A 394 -7.50 -11.14 -14.74
C PRO A 394 -6.33 -11.04 -15.73
N LEU A 395 -5.11 -11.34 -15.27
CA LEU A 395 -3.94 -11.39 -16.13
C LEU A 395 -3.09 -12.62 -15.81
N LYS A 396 -2.86 -13.43 -16.84
CA LYS A 396 -2.02 -14.63 -16.79
C LYS A 396 -0.95 -14.55 -17.85
N VAL A 397 0.30 -14.71 -17.45
CA VAL A 397 1.45 -14.72 -18.34
C VAL A 397 2.17 -16.07 -18.18
N TYR A 398 2.45 -16.72 -19.29
CA TYR A 398 3.30 -17.90 -19.33
C TYR A 398 4.64 -17.52 -19.93
N LEU A 399 5.64 -17.37 -19.07
CA LEU A 399 6.99 -16.94 -19.45
C LEU A 399 7.86 -18.14 -19.76
N THR A 400 8.30 -18.28 -21.01
CA THR A 400 9.16 -19.38 -21.46
C THR A 400 10.48 -18.88 -22.04
N ALA A 401 11.45 -19.78 -22.14
CA ALA A 401 12.68 -19.61 -22.88
C ALA A 401 13.23 -20.99 -23.30
N SER A 402 14.04 -21.05 -24.32
CA SER A 402 14.69 -22.30 -24.77
C SER A 402 15.54 -22.91 -23.63
N ALA A 403 15.62 -24.26 -23.62
CA ALA A 403 16.42 -24.96 -22.60
C ALA A 403 17.90 -24.50 -22.61
N ALA A 404 18.45 -24.24 -23.79
CA ALA A 404 19.79 -23.71 -23.96
C ALA A 404 19.97 -22.34 -23.29
N CYS A 405 19.08 -21.40 -23.57
CA CYS A 405 19.12 -20.07 -22.97
C CYS A 405 18.97 -20.13 -21.43
N ARG A 406 18.06 -20.97 -20.91
CA ARG A 406 17.89 -21.19 -19.48
C ARG A 406 19.11 -21.80 -18.80
N ALA A 407 19.77 -22.75 -19.44
CA ALA A 407 21.04 -23.35 -18.97
C ALA A 407 22.15 -22.30 -18.89
N GLU A 408 22.29 -21.45 -19.92
CA GLU A 408 23.26 -20.34 -19.88
C GLU A 408 23.00 -19.35 -18.76
N ARG A 409 21.73 -18.94 -18.57
CA ARG A 409 21.32 -18.02 -17.46
C ARG A 409 21.68 -18.63 -16.11
N ARG A 410 21.40 -19.93 -15.94
CA ARG A 410 21.70 -20.64 -14.70
C ARG A 410 23.21 -20.79 -14.49
N TYR A 411 23.95 -21.10 -15.55
CA TYR A 411 25.41 -21.17 -15.51
C TYR A 411 26.04 -19.86 -15.05
N LYS A 412 25.65 -18.73 -15.68
CA LYS A 412 26.11 -17.39 -15.30
C LYS A 412 25.81 -17.08 -13.82
N GLN A 413 24.62 -17.46 -13.35
CA GLN A 413 24.23 -17.28 -11.95
C GLN A 413 25.07 -18.12 -10.98
N LEU A 414 25.42 -19.37 -11.32
CA LEU A 414 26.26 -20.24 -10.48
C LEU A 414 27.70 -19.74 -10.45
N ILE A 415 28.27 -19.41 -11.61
CA ILE A 415 29.64 -18.89 -11.70
C ILE A 415 29.78 -17.58 -10.91
N SER A 416 28.80 -16.65 -10.99
CA SER A 416 28.84 -15.40 -10.23
C SER A 416 28.82 -15.60 -8.71
N LYS A 417 28.35 -16.78 -8.26
CA LYS A 417 28.37 -17.19 -6.85
C LYS A 417 29.58 -18.05 -6.45
N GLY A 418 30.52 -18.26 -7.38
CA GLY A 418 31.74 -19.03 -7.14
C GLY A 418 31.59 -20.56 -7.26
N PHE A 419 30.44 -21.04 -7.79
CA PHE A 419 30.23 -22.47 -8.02
C PHE A 419 30.70 -22.86 -9.43
N SER A 420 31.34 -24.02 -9.56
CA SER A 420 31.63 -24.65 -10.87
C SER A 420 30.37 -25.37 -11.37
N ALA A 421 30.08 -25.24 -12.66
CA ALA A 421 28.93 -25.90 -13.30
C ALA A 421 29.26 -26.22 -14.76
N SER A 422 28.60 -27.20 -15.35
CA SER A 422 28.61 -27.52 -16.78
C SER A 422 27.29 -27.06 -17.41
N ILE A 423 27.36 -26.32 -18.51
CA ILE A 423 26.15 -25.87 -19.23
C ILE A 423 25.33 -27.08 -19.74
N GLU A 424 26.03 -28.12 -20.21
CA GLU A 424 25.38 -29.32 -20.73
C GLU A 424 24.65 -30.10 -19.65
N ASP A 425 25.26 -30.28 -18.46
CA ASP A 425 24.60 -30.93 -17.32
C ASP A 425 23.41 -30.14 -16.87
N LEU A 426 23.53 -28.80 -16.78
CA LEU A 426 22.44 -27.91 -16.44
C LEU A 426 21.28 -27.99 -17.45
N ARG A 427 21.58 -28.14 -18.75
CA ARG A 427 20.55 -28.28 -19.77
C ARG A 427 19.77 -29.58 -19.59
N VAL A 428 20.47 -30.70 -19.40
CA VAL A 428 19.89 -32.02 -19.17
C VAL A 428 19.00 -32.01 -17.91
N ASP A 429 19.50 -31.43 -16.82
CA ASP A 429 18.74 -31.31 -15.57
C ASP A 429 17.46 -30.46 -15.72
N LEU A 430 17.55 -29.35 -16.46
CA LEU A 430 16.40 -28.49 -16.73
C LEU A 430 15.34 -29.21 -17.59
N GLU A 431 15.75 -29.90 -18.65
CA GLU A 431 14.86 -30.67 -19.50
C GLU A 431 14.21 -31.83 -18.73
N ALA A 432 14.94 -32.55 -17.92
CA ALA A 432 14.38 -33.59 -17.04
C ALA A 432 13.38 -33.05 -16.02
N ARG A 433 13.63 -31.85 -15.51
CA ARG A 433 12.70 -31.17 -14.58
C ARG A 433 11.42 -30.72 -15.28
N ASP A 434 11.54 -30.11 -16.45
CA ASP A 434 10.39 -29.68 -17.24
C ASP A 434 9.51 -30.88 -17.65
N ALA A 435 10.11 -32.00 -18.04
CA ALA A 435 9.39 -33.23 -18.35
C ALA A 435 8.60 -33.73 -17.11
N ARG A 436 9.22 -33.74 -15.94
CA ARG A 436 8.53 -34.08 -14.68
C ARG A 436 7.41 -33.12 -14.34
N ASP A 437 7.65 -31.80 -14.46
CA ASP A 437 6.65 -30.77 -14.13
C ASP A 437 5.46 -30.83 -15.11
N SER A 438 5.69 -31.15 -16.38
CA SER A 438 4.64 -31.25 -17.41
C SER A 438 3.87 -32.57 -17.36
N SER A 439 4.48 -33.66 -16.89
CA SER A 439 3.85 -34.99 -16.84
C SER A 439 3.07 -35.24 -15.54
N ARG A 440 2.99 -34.28 -14.62
CA ARG A 440 2.22 -34.42 -13.37
C ARG A 440 0.76 -34.68 -13.67
N SER A 441 0.15 -35.61 -12.92
CA SER A 441 -1.29 -35.85 -12.97
C SER A 441 -2.10 -34.72 -12.33
N VAL A 442 -1.50 -34.03 -11.35
CA VAL A 442 -2.09 -32.88 -10.66
C VAL A 442 -1.27 -31.64 -10.95
N ALA A 443 -1.92 -30.58 -11.44
CA ALA A 443 -1.32 -29.29 -11.77
C ALA A 443 -0.09 -29.38 -12.68
N PRO A 444 -0.22 -29.95 -13.88
CA PRO A 444 0.88 -30.02 -14.85
C PRO A 444 1.34 -28.62 -15.26
N LEU A 445 2.64 -28.49 -15.55
CA LEU A 445 3.19 -27.26 -16.11
C LEU A 445 2.67 -27.05 -17.53
N LYS A 446 1.71 -26.19 -17.69
CA LYS A 446 1.14 -25.77 -18.98
C LYS A 446 0.57 -24.35 -18.88
N PRO A 447 0.54 -23.60 -20.00
CA PRO A 447 -0.12 -22.30 -20.00
C PRO A 447 -1.63 -22.47 -19.73
N ALA A 448 -2.23 -21.50 -19.00
CA ALA A 448 -3.66 -21.37 -18.93
C ALA A 448 -4.22 -21.04 -20.34
N GLN A 449 -5.48 -21.37 -20.61
CA GLN A 449 -6.08 -21.18 -21.92
C GLN A 449 -6.10 -19.70 -22.35
N ASP A 450 -6.24 -18.80 -21.39
CA ASP A 450 -6.28 -17.35 -21.53
C ASP A 450 -4.94 -16.67 -21.21
N ALA A 451 -3.83 -17.44 -21.06
CA ALA A 451 -2.54 -16.88 -20.76
C ALA A 451 -1.86 -16.27 -21.98
N LEU A 452 -1.23 -15.13 -21.79
CA LEU A 452 -0.28 -14.56 -22.75
C LEU A 452 1.02 -15.37 -22.68
N VAL A 453 1.39 -16.04 -23.77
CA VAL A 453 2.66 -16.78 -23.86
C VAL A 453 3.73 -15.84 -24.34
N LEU A 454 4.78 -15.66 -23.53
CA LEU A 454 5.91 -14.79 -23.82
C LEU A 454 7.21 -15.63 -23.83
N ASP A 455 7.81 -15.77 -25.00
CA ASP A 455 9.15 -16.34 -25.13
C ASP A 455 10.19 -15.20 -24.96
N ASN A 456 10.99 -15.31 -23.91
CA ASN A 456 12.01 -14.32 -23.58
C ASN A 456 13.44 -14.80 -23.89
N SER A 457 13.60 -15.78 -24.78
CA SER A 457 14.92 -16.33 -25.13
C SER A 457 15.90 -15.25 -25.58
N ASP A 458 15.40 -14.28 -26.37
CA ASP A 458 16.18 -13.19 -26.98
C ASP A 458 15.92 -11.83 -26.31
N LEU A 459 15.21 -11.78 -25.18
CA LEU A 459 14.84 -10.53 -24.50
C LEU A 459 15.72 -10.29 -23.27
N THR A 460 15.94 -9.00 -22.97
CA THR A 460 16.51 -8.57 -21.69
C THR A 460 15.40 -8.48 -20.62
N ILE A 461 15.78 -8.22 -19.37
CA ILE A 461 14.82 -8.08 -18.26
C ILE A 461 13.98 -6.81 -18.44
N GLU A 462 14.53 -5.77 -19.06
CA GLU A 462 13.89 -4.47 -19.30
C GLU A 462 12.88 -4.52 -20.45
N GLN A 463 13.09 -5.40 -21.43
CA GLN A 463 12.19 -5.66 -22.55
C GLN A 463 11.06 -6.58 -22.18
#